data_e997a827d9469f77437acf61dc1fdc40
#
_entry.id   e997a827d9469f77437acf61dc1fdc40
#
_cell.length_a   1.000
_cell.length_b   1.000
_cell.length_c   1.000
_cell.angle_alpha   90.00
_cell.angle_beta   90.00
_cell.angle_gamma   90.00
#
_symmetry.space_group_name_H-M   'P 1'
#
loop_
_entity.id
_entity.type
_entity.pdbx_description
1 polymer ?
#
loop_
_entity_poly.entity_id
_entity_poly.type
_entity_poly.pdbx_seq_one_letter_code
_entity_poly.pdbx_strand_id
1 'polypeptide(L)'
;MNGSNGIKWQFYLTSEEAWDAMLLEIANAKKSIDLEQYILINDNVGNKFIELLMKKADEGLKIRIFCDQIGSFPLYRSYVKEALLKKGIPLVFFNPVLPWNPNRESLWYFRDHSKLMIIDDEIGFTGGICLAEEMQGWRESYVKIKGPVVSQMKNAFEVMWNKEYRKPAYFFKKKNNNHNHIRDRFRYLTNSPLPRKKFMYKELIRAIKSADHYLYLTTPYFLPNHHLLREIKKASKRGVKVILLIPKNPNHILIEIGSGTFFEDLLEHNVKIFRYEKTMIHSKTAVVDGTWSTIGSLNLDNISLRYNFEANLVSTDKDFSFELEKHFLDDLKLSKELLLNDWMKRPLRRKIVEVIIWPFRKLL
;
A
#
# COMPACT_ATOMS: atom_id res chain seq x y z
N MET A 1 13.17 1.51 -18.41
CA MET A 1 13.33 1.81 -16.98
C MET A 1 14.16 3.09 -16.85
N ASN A 2 13.64 4.05 -16.12
CA ASN A 2 14.39 5.25 -15.69
C ASN A 2 15.43 4.85 -14.64
N GLY A 3 16.39 5.71 -14.31
CA GLY A 3 17.40 5.31 -13.33
C GLY A 3 18.31 6.44 -12.87
N SER A 4 18.78 6.31 -11.65
CA SER A 4 19.73 7.19 -11.00
C SER A 4 20.65 6.38 -10.09
N ASN A 5 21.96 6.63 -10.17
CA ASN A 5 22.97 6.03 -9.27
C ASN A 5 22.88 4.50 -9.10
N GLY A 6 22.74 3.76 -10.20
CA GLY A 6 22.66 2.29 -10.18
C GLY A 6 21.32 1.71 -9.75
N ILE A 7 20.34 2.54 -9.44
CA ILE A 7 18.94 2.11 -9.19
C ILE A 7 18.13 2.42 -10.43
N LYS A 8 17.33 1.45 -10.89
CA LYS A 8 16.45 1.58 -12.04
C LYS A 8 15.02 1.34 -11.59
N TRP A 9 14.07 2.16 -12.09
CA TRP A 9 12.64 2.00 -11.80
C TRP A 9 11.77 2.18 -13.02
N GLN A 10 10.55 1.71 -12.90
CA GLN A 10 9.48 1.91 -13.87
C GLN A 10 8.14 1.91 -13.13
N PHE A 11 7.34 2.95 -13.36
CA PHE A 11 5.99 3.05 -12.81
C PHE A 11 4.97 2.41 -13.75
N TYR A 12 3.90 1.92 -13.15
CA TYR A 12 2.70 1.43 -13.80
C TYR A 12 1.50 2.11 -13.17
N LEU A 13 0.58 2.58 -13.98
CA LEU A 13 -0.48 3.49 -13.57
C LEU A 13 -1.87 2.85 -13.58
N THR A 14 -1.98 1.65 -14.14
CA THR A 14 -3.20 0.84 -14.11
C THR A 14 -2.91 -0.56 -13.59
N SER A 15 -3.95 -1.25 -13.14
CA SER A 15 -3.82 -2.62 -12.67
C SER A 15 -3.30 -3.53 -13.76
N GLU A 16 -3.80 -3.38 -14.99
CA GLU A 16 -3.44 -4.20 -16.14
C GLU A 16 -1.96 -4.04 -16.51
N GLU A 17 -1.47 -2.79 -16.61
CA GLU A 17 -0.06 -2.53 -16.91
C GLU A 17 0.88 -3.21 -15.91
N ALA A 18 0.52 -3.16 -14.63
CA ALA A 18 1.31 -3.77 -13.58
C ALA A 18 1.23 -5.29 -13.60
N TRP A 19 0.03 -5.87 -13.78
CA TRP A 19 -0.13 -7.33 -13.91
C TRP A 19 0.67 -7.88 -15.09
N ASP A 20 0.58 -7.24 -16.26
CA ASP A 20 1.34 -7.66 -17.44
C ASP A 20 2.85 -7.61 -17.20
N ALA A 21 3.32 -6.53 -16.57
CA ALA A 21 4.73 -6.41 -16.21
C ALA A 21 5.18 -7.46 -15.17
N MET A 22 4.34 -7.75 -14.18
CA MET A 22 4.62 -8.79 -13.18
C MET A 22 4.67 -10.18 -13.83
N LEU A 23 3.69 -10.52 -14.67
CA LEU A 23 3.64 -11.80 -15.41
C LEU A 23 4.85 -11.95 -16.33
N LEU A 24 5.25 -10.88 -17.04
CA LEU A 24 6.44 -10.89 -17.88
C LEU A 24 7.71 -11.19 -17.07
N GLU A 25 7.89 -10.55 -15.92
CA GLU A 25 9.09 -10.80 -15.09
C GLU A 25 9.04 -12.19 -14.42
N ILE A 26 7.85 -12.69 -14.03
CA ILE A 26 7.70 -14.08 -13.56
C ILE A 26 8.12 -15.06 -14.66
N ALA A 27 7.67 -14.85 -15.92
CA ALA A 27 8.04 -15.72 -17.05
C ALA A 27 9.56 -15.75 -17.30
N ASN A 28 10.24 -14.63 -17.07
CA ASN A 28 11.69 -14.48 -17.26
C ASN A 28 12.53 -14.88 -16.03
N ALA A 29 11.92 -15.16 -14.89
CA ALA A 29 12.60 -15.53 -13.66
C ALA A 29 13.47 -16.78 -13.83
N LYS A 30 14.65 -16.79 -13.17
CA LYS A 30 15.67 -17.86 -13.32
C LYS A 30 15.96 -18.60 -12.02
N LYS A 31 15.71 -18.02 -10.84
CA LYS A 31 16.15 -18.58 -9.56
C LYS A 31 15.02 -18.67 -8.54
N SER A 32 14.33 -17.56 -8.30
CA SER A 32 13.34 -17.49 -7.21
C SER A 32 12.29 -16.43 -7.40
N ILE A 33 11.11 -16.68 -6.81
CA ILE A 33 10.01 -15.72 -6.75
C ILE A 33 9.44 -15.73 -5.33
N ASP A 34 9.41 -14.56 -4.69
CA ASP A 34 8.69 -14.33 -3.44
C ASP A 34 7.52 -13.40 -3.72
N LEU A 35 6.33 -13.85 -3.41
CA LEU A 35 5.09 -13.10 -3.61
C LEU A 35 4.38 -12.90 -2.27
N GLU A 36 4.15 -11.64 -1.87
CA GLU A 36 3.36 -11.24 -0.71
C GLU A 36 2.19 -10.41 -1.18
N GLN A 37 0.96 -10.83 -0.85
CA GLN A 37 -0.26 -10.19 -1.31
C GLN A 37 -1.33 -10.13 -0.22
N TYR A 38 -2.00 -8.97 -0.13
CA TYR A 38 -3.21 -8.87 0.67
C TYR A 38 -4.35 -9.69 0.04
N ILE A 39 -4.60 -9.50 -1.26
CA ILE A 39 -5.61 -10.23 -2.02
C ILE A 39 -4.95 -10.97 -3.18
N LEU A 40 -5.05 -12.28 -3.15
CA LEU A 40 -4.83 -13.19 -4.26
C LEU A 40 -6.02 -14.16 -4.28
N ILE A 41 -6.79 -14.14 -5.33
CA ILE A 41 -7.98 -14.99 -5.50
C ILE A 41 -7.87 -15.82 -6.79
N ASN A 42 -8.57 -16.93 -6.83
CA ASN A 42 -8.62 -17.82 -8.00
C ASN A 42 -9.70 -17.39 -9.01
N ASP A 43 -9.64 -16.11 -9.44
CA ASP A 43 -10.42 -15.54 -10.53
C ASP A 43 -9.61 -15.49 -11.84
N ASN A 44 -10.12 -14.79 -12.87
CA ASN A 44 -9.44 -14.71 -14.17
C ASN A 44 -8.05 -14.06 -14.09
N VAL A 45 -7.83 -13.13 -13.17
CA VAL A 45 -6.55 -12.48 -12.97
C VAL A 45 -5.62 -13.36 -12.13
N GLY A 46 -6.05 -13.76 -10.94
CA GLY A 46 -5.22 -14.54 -10.04
C GLY A 46 -4.82 -15.89 -10.61
N ASN A 47 -5.70 -16.56 -11.39
CA ASN A 47 -5.38 -17.82 -12.03
C ASN A 47 -4.21 -17.70 -13.01
N LYS A 48 -4.07 -16.59 -13.78
CA LYS A 48 -2.92 -16.37 -14.66
C LYS A 48 -1.60 -16.38 -13.88
N PHE A 49 -1.59 -15.76 -12.70
CA PHE A 49 -0.43 -15.77 -11.81
C PHE A 49 -0.17 -17.16 -11.24
N ILE A 50 -1.19 -17.83 -10.72
CA ILE A 50 -1.10 -19.16 -10.12
C ILE A 50 -0.56 -20.17 -11.12
N GLU A 51 -1.12 -20.24 -12.33
CA GLU A 51 -0.68 -21.15 -13.39
C GLU A 51 0.76 -20.90 -13.81
N LEU A 52 1.15 -19.62 -13.98
CA LEU A 52 2.50 -19.29 -14.35
C LEU A 52 3.51 -19.61 -13.23
N LEU A 53 3.15 -19.36 -11.96
CA LEU A 53 3.97 -19.75 -10.80
C LEU A 53 4.13 -21.27 -10.72
N MET A 54 3.06 -22.04 -10.94
CA MET A 54 3.13 -23.51 -10.97
C MET A 54 4.05 -24.00 -12.10
N LYS A 55 3.97 -23.41 -13.29
CA LYS A 55 4.88 -23.69 -14.41
C LYS A 55 6.33 -23.40 -14.04
N LYS A 56 6.62 -22.26 -13.40
CA LYS A 56 7.97 -21.89 -12.97
C LYS A 56 8.52 -22.82 -11.86
N ALA A 57 7.63 -23.36 -11.01
CA ALA A 57 8.02 -24.39 -10.05
C ALA A 57 8.42 -25.71 -10.74
N ASP A 58 7.70 -26.11 -11.79
CA ASP A 58 8.08 -27.28 -12.60
C ASP A 58 9.43 -27.08 -13.34
N GLU A 59 9.80 -25.82 -13.63
CA GLU A 59 11.14 -25.45 -14.15
C GLU A 59 12.22 -25.45 -13.04
N GLY A 60 11.87 -25.75 -11.79
CA GLY A 60 12.79 -25.85 -10.65
C GLY A 60 13.06 -24.57 -9.88
N LEU A 61 12.31 -23.49 -10.11
CA LEU A 61 12.46 -22.23 -9.37
C LEU A 61 11.98 -22.37 -7.92
N LYS A 62 12.63 -21.65 -7.02
CA LYS A 62 12.20 -21.53 -5.62
C LYS A 62 11.09 -20.46 -5.52
N ILE A 63 9.87 -20.89 -5.23
CA ILE A 63 8.70 -19.99 -5.16
C ILE A 63 8.12 -20.04 -3.75
N ARG A 64 7.78 -18.86 -3.20
CA ARG A 64 7.08 -18.73 -1.92
C ARG A 64 5.94 -17.75 -2.09
N ILE A 65 4.76 -18.10 -1.58
CA ILE A 65 3.57 -17.25 -1.61
C ILE A 65 3.12 -16.99 -0.18
N PHE A 66 2.94 -15.72 0.15
CA PHE A 66 2.45 -15.25 1.43
C PHE A 66 1.21 -14.37 1.20
N CYS A 67 0.08 -14.74 1.79
CA CYS A 67 -1.17 -14.03 1.59
C CYS A 67 -1.85 -13.72 2.93
N ASP A 68 -2.57 -12.61 3.01
CA ASP A 68 -3.50 -12.40 4.12
C ASP A 68 -4.68 -13.35 4.00
N GLN A 69 -5.06 -14.00 5.09
CA GLN A 69 -6.12 -15.01 5.04
C GLN A 69 -7.50 -14.40 4.79
N ILE A 70 -7.80 -13.20 5.31
CA ILE A 70 -9.10 -12.55 5.08
C ILE A 70 -9.16 -12.01 3.65
N GLY A 71 -8.14 -11.28 3.21
CA GLY A 71 -8.09 -10.73 1.86
C GLY A 71 -8.10 -11.82 0.78
N SER A 72 -7.42 -12.94 1.04
CA SER A 72 -7.33 -14.08 0.11
C SER A 72 -8.23 -15.25 0.53
N PHE A 73 -9.36 -14.98 1.20
CA PHE A 73 -10.25 -16.03 1.73
C PHE A 73 -10.79 -16.98 0.65
N PRO A 74 -11.16 -16.54 -0.57
CA PRO A 74 -11.55 -17.46 -1.64
C PRO A 74 -10.44 -18.47 -1.99
N LEU A 75 -9.20 -18.01 -2.10
CA LEU A 75 -8.03 -18.88 -2.34
C LEU A 75 -7.81 -19.86 -1.17
N TYR A 76 -7.93 -19.35 0.07
CA TYR A 76 -7.78 -20.16 1.28
C TYR A 76 -8.76 -21.36 1.31
N ARG A 77 -9.98 -21.18 0.81
CA ARG A 77 -11.04 -22.20 0.76
C ARG A 77 -11.01 -23.05 -0.51
N SER A 78 -10.17 -22.72 -1.48
CA SER A 78 -10.12 -23.39 -2.77
C SER A 78 -9.19 -24.62 -2.78
N TYR A 79 -9.43 -25.52 -3.73
CA TYR A 79 -8.52 -26.65 -4.02
C TYR A 79 -7.16 -26.21 -4.60
N VAL A 80 -7.06 -24.97 -5.04
CA VAL A 80 -5.81 -24.40 -5.61
C VAL A 80 -4.69 -24.39 -4.58
N LYS A 81 -5.03 -24.20 -3.30
CA LYS A 81 -4.06 -24.30 -2.20
C LYS A 81 -3.35 -25.64 -2.18
N GLU A 82 -4.11 -26.74 -2.26
CA GLU A 82 -3.55 -28.10 -2.28
C GLU A 82 -2.73 -28.35 -3.56
N ALA A 83 -3.16 -27.81 -4.70
CA ALA A 83 -2.45 -27.91 -5.97
C ALA A 83 -1.08 -27.22 -5.90
N LEU A 84 -1.00 -26.01 -5.34
CA LEU A 84 0.25 -25.28 -5.11
C LEU A 84 1.19 -26.05 -4.19
N LEU A 85 0.67 -26.58 -3.08
CA LEU A 85 1.48 -27.37 -2.13
C LEU A 85 2.02 -28.66 -2.77
N LYS A 86 1.23 -29.36 -3.59
CA LYS A 86 1.67 -30.55 -4.34
C LYS A 86 2.79 -30.22 -5.36
N LYS A 87 2.82 -29.01 -5.89
CA LYS A 87 3.89 -28.48 -6.76
C LYS A 87 5.14 -28.02 -5.98
N GLY A 88 5.16 -28.20 -4.67
CA GLY A 88 6.27 -27.75 -3.83
C GLY A 88 6.34 -26.25 -3.62
N ILE A 89 5.25 -25.53 -3.90
CA ILE A 89 5.12 -24.08 -3.66
C ILE A 89 4.57 -23.88 -2.24
N PRO A 90 5.40 -23.47 -1.26
CA PRO A 90 4.90 -23.12 0.06
C PRO A 90 3.95 -21.90 -0.02
N LEU A 91 2.70 -22.10 0.40
CA LEU A 91 1.68 -21.08 0.54
C LEU A 91 1.35 -20.87 2.01
N VAL A 92 1.63 -19.69 2.53
CA VAL A 92 1.40 -19.31 3.91
C VAL A 92 0.31 -18.25 3.98
N PHE A 93 -0.68 -18.46 4.84
CA PHE A 93 -1.73 -17.47 5.10
C PHE A 93 -1.47 -16.77 6.43
N PHE A 94 -1.37 -15.44 6.36
CA PHE A 94 -1.19 -14.59 7.53
C PHE A 94 -2.45 -14.54 8.38
N ASN A 95 -2.25 -14.72 9.68
CA ASN A 95 -3.23 -14.53 10.74
C ASN A 95 -4.62 -15.13 10.45
N PRO A 96 -4.72 -16.46 10.29
CA PRO A 96 -5.98 -17.13 10.04
C PRO A 96 -7.02 -16.83 11.13
N VAL A 97 -8.25 -16.50 10.75
CA VAL A 97 -9.36 -16.28 11.68
C VAL A 97 -9.88 -17.62 12.14
N LEU A 98 -9.26 -18.18 13.17
CA LEU A 98 -9.74 -19.37 13.85
C LEU A 98 -10.28 -18.95 15.22
N PRO A 99 -11.57 -19.21 15.54
CA PRO A 99 -12.21 -18.74 16.77
C PRO A 99 -11.52 -19.22 18.06
N TRP A 100 -10.75 -20.31 17.99
CA TRP A 100 -10.22 -21.05 19.14
C TRP A 100 -8.70 -21.25 19.13
N ASN A 101 -7.91 -20.33 18.56
CA ASN A 101 -6.47 -20.44 18.66
C ASN A 101 -5.94 -19.62 19.87
N PRO A 102 -5.72 -20.26 21.03
CA PRO A 102 -5.25 -19.57 22.25
C PRO A 102 -3.81 -19.07 22.14
N ASN A 103 -3.03 -19.55 21.16
CA ASN A 103 -1.62 -19.22 20.96
C ASN A 103 -1.40 -18.06 19.98
N ARG A 104 -2.41 -17.19 19.79
CA ARG A 104 -2.29 -16.05 18.88
C ARG A 104 -1.39 -14.97 19.49
N GLU A 105 -0.26 -14.74 18.87
CA GLU A 105 0.59 -13.57 19.15
C GLU A 105 0.03 -12.27 18.54
N SER A 106 -0.89 -12.36 17.56
CA SER A 106 -1.51 -11.21 16.90
C SER A 106 -3.02 -11.24 17.04
N LEU A 107 -3.59 -10.06 17.28
CA LEU A 107 -5.03 -9.89 17.35
C LEU A 107 -5.66 -10.20 15.99
N TRP A 108 -6.81 -10.85 15.97
CA TRP A 108 -7.48 -11.35 14.75
C TRP A 108 -7.71 -10.28 13.68
N TYR A 109 -7.83 -9.02 14.07
CA TYR A 109 -8.04 -7.88 13.18
C TYR A 109 -6.74 -7.27 12.61
N PHE A 110 -5.56 -7.73 13.03
CA PHE A 110 -4.32 -7.34 12.39
C PHE A 110 -4.20 -8.03 11.04
N ARG A 111 -4.07 -7.24 9.96
CA ARG A 111 -3.97 -7.78 8.61
C ARG A 111 -2.62 -7.44 7.99
N ASP A 112 -2.16 -8.29 7.10
CA ASP A 112 -1.04 -7.97 6.23
C ASP A 112 -1.57 -7.34 4.95
N HIS A 113 -1.41 -6.02 4.85
CA HIS A 113 -1.88 -5.25 3.70
C HIS A 113 -0.73 -4.91 2.75
N SER A 114 0.46 -5.48 2.93
CA SER A 114 1.61 -5.31 2.04
C SER A 114 1.36 -5.97 0.68
N LYS A 115 1.96 -5.42 -0.37
CA LYS A 115 1.95 -5.95 -1.73
C LYS A 115 3.35 -5.87 -2.27
N LEU A 116 3.97 -7.03 -2.39
CA LEU A 116 5.38 -7.16 -2.70
C LEU A 116 5.61 -8.38 -3.58
N MET A 117 6.41 -8.22 -4.63
CA MET A 117 6.96 -9.35 -5.38
C MET A 117 8.45 -9.14 -5.58
N ILE A 118 9.23 -10.18 -5.34
CA ILE A 118 10.68 -10.17 -5.53
C ILE A 118 11.04 -11.31 -6.47
N ILE A 119 11.80 -11.00 -7.49
CA ILE A 119 12.25 -11.96 -8.50
C ILE A 119 13.77 -11.99 -8.51
N ASP A 120 14.33 -13.20 -8.36
CA ASP A 120 15.75 -13.52 -8.44
C ASP A 120 16.63 -12.73 -7.45
N ASP A 121 16.04 -12.16 -6.38
CA ASP A 121 16.66 -11.21 -5.44
C ASP A 121 17.19 -9.90 -6.09
N GLU A 122 16.80 -9.63 -7.34
CA GLU A 122 17.29 -8.51 -8.15
C GLU A 122 16.21 -7.49 -8.50
N ILE A 123 14.96 -7.95 -8.65
CA ILE A 123 13.82 -7.12 -9.06
C ILE A 123 12.80 -7.11 -7.95
N GLY A 124 12.36 -5.92 -7.54
CA GLY A 124 11.26 -5.73 -6.63
C GLY A 124 10.08 -5.04 -7.29
N PHE A 125 8.87 -5.43 -6.91
CA PHE A 125 7.62 -4.74 -7.24
C PHE A 125 6.89 -4.38 -5.97
N THR A 126 6.36 -3.16 -5.88
CA THR A 126 5.52 -2.74 -4.76
C THR A 126 4.57 -1.61 -5.16
N GLY A 127 3.49 -1.45 -4.40
CA GLY A 127 2.46 -0.42 -4.64
C GLY A 127 1.12 -0.78 -4.03
N GLY A 128 0.02 -0.35 -4.67
CA GLY A 128 -1.35 -0.57 -4.18
C GLY A 128 -2.05 -1.83 -4.73
N ILE A 129 -1.50 -2.49 -5.74
CA ILE A 129 -2.20 -3.49 -6.56
C ILE A 129 -2.26 -4.86 -5.89
N CYS A 130 -3.47 -5.43 -5.85
CA CYS A 130 -3.71 -6.84 -5.56
C CYS A 130 -3.92 -7.65 -6.83
N LEU A 131 -3.97 -8.98 -6.69
CA LEU A 131 -4.16 -9.93 -7.79
C LEU A 131 -5.61 -10.46 -7.77
N ALA A 132 -6.53 -9.58 -8.19
CA ALA A 132 -7.96 -9.85 -8.23
C ALA A 132 -8.64 -9.06 -9.35
N GLU A 133 -9.56 -9.72 -10.07
CA GLU A 133 -10.27 -9.16 -11.22
C GLU A 133 -11.08 -7.91 -10.89
N GLU A 134 -11.55 -7.76 -9.65
CA GLU A 134 -12.29 -6.57 -9.19
C GLU A 134 -11.50 -5.26 -9.33
N MET A 135 -10.16 -5.33 -9.39
CA MET A 135 -9.30 -4.16 -9.58
C MET A 135 -9.07 -3.80 -11.06
N GLN A 136 -9.69 -4.52 -11.98
CA GLN A 136 -9.57 -4.22 -13.40
C GLN A 136 -10.09 -2.81 -13.72
N GLY A 137 -9.32 -2.06 -14.52
CA GLY A 137 -9.62 -0.69 -14.89
C GLY A 137 -9.35 0.35 -13.80
N TRP A 138 -8.79 -0.03 -12.65
CA TRP A 138 -8.47 0.93 -11.59
C TRP A 138 -7.22 1.75 -11.93
N ARG A 139 -7.24 3.03 -11.55
CA ARG A 139 -6.06 3.89 -11.55
C ARG A 139 -5.23 3.58 -10.31
N GLU A 140 -4.03 3.06 -10.53
CA GLU A 140 -3.15 2.62 -9.47
C GLU A 140 -1.78 3.30 -9.56
N SER A 141 -0.96 3.10 -8.55
CA SER A 141 0.46 3.38 -8.59
C SER A 141 1.23 2.15 -8.12
N TYR A 142 2.02 1.62 -9.02
CA TYR A 142 2.87 0.46 -8.79
C TYR A 142 4.25 0.71 -9.37
N VAL A 143 5.29 0.18 -8.75
CA VAL A 143 6.67 0.40 -9.19
C VAL A 143 7.44 -0.91 -9.26
N LYS A 144 8.11 -1.13 -10.39
CA LYS A 144 9.20 -2.08 -10.55
C LYS A 144 10.51 -1.38 -10.26
N ILE A 145 11.37 -1.97 -9.43
CA ILE A 145 12.64 -1.39 -9.04
C ILE A 145 13.75 -2.44 -9.06
N LYS A 146 14.95 -2.02 -9.49
CA LYS A 146 16.20 -2.81 -9.43
C LYS A 146 17.24 -1.99 -8.65
N GLY A 147 18.06 -2.68 -7.87
CA GLY A 147 19.15 -2.05 -7.12
C GLY A 147 19.18 -2.47 -5.65
N PRO A 148 20.07 -1.86 -4.84
CA PRO A 148 20.30 -2.29 -3.45
C PRO A 148 19.06 -2.32 -2.54
N VAL A 149 18.05 -1.49 -2.82
CA VAL A 149 16.79 -1.45 -2.06
C VAL A 149 16.02 -2.78 -2.11
N VAL A 150 16.22 -3.60 -3.15
CA VAL A 150 15.57 -4.92 -3.26
C VAL A 150 15.96 -5.83 -2.08
N SER A 151 17.18 -5.69 -1.55
CA SER A 151 17.61 -6.42 -0.35
C SER A 151 16.80 -6.03 0.89
N GLN A 152 16.37 -4.75 1.00
CA GLN A 152 15.49 -4.30 2.08
C GLN A 152 14.08 -4.86 1.91
N MET A 153 13.58 -4.93 0.66
CA MET A 153 12.30 -5.56 0.32
C MET A 153 12.32 -7.05 0.69
N LYS A 154 13.41 -7.75 0.35
CA LYS A 154 13.62 -9.16 0.74
C LYS A 154 13.62 -9.34 2.26
N ASN A 155 14.30 -8.48 2.98
CA ASN A 155 14.30 -8.51 4.45
C ASN A 155 12.91 -8.31 5.05
N ALA A 156 12.09 -7.42 4.45
CA ALA A 156 10.72 -7.21 4.88
C ALA A 156 9.88 -8.49 4.68
N PHE A 157 9.96 -9.11 3.50
CA PHE A 157 9.32 -10.40 3.22
C PHE A 157 9.76 -11.48 4.21
N GLU A 158 11.05 -11.64 4.46
CA GLU A 158 11.59 -12.65 5.39
C GLU A 158 11.05 -12.45 6.82
N VAL A 159 10.88 -11.22 7.27
CA VAL A 159 10.29 -10.93 8.59
C VAL A 159 8.85 -11.44 8.67
N MET A 160 8.04 -11.19 7.64
CA MET A 160 6.64 -11.64 7.61
C MET A 160 6.55 -13.17 7.42
N TRP A 161 7.33 -13.71 6.49
CA TRP A 161 7.42 -15.15 6.25
C TRP A 161 7.79 -15.93 7.52
N ASN A 162 8.86 -15.54 8.19
CA ASN A 162 9.34 -16.26 9.37
C ASN A 162 8.42 -16.10 10.57
N LYS A 163 7.65 -15.02 10.65
CA LYS A 163 6.66 -14.80 11.70
C LYS A 163 5.58 -15.87 11.69
N GLU A 164 5.10 -16.30 10.49
CA GLU A 164 4.03 -17.28 10.37
C GLU A 164 4.53 -18.71 10.14
N TYR A 165 5.61 -18.89 9.37
CA TYR A 165 6.11 -20.19 8.95
C TYR A 165 6.96 -20.88 10.02
N ARG A 166 7.81 -20.16 10.76
CA ARG A 166 8.80 -20.71 11.69
C ARG A 166 8.48 -20.61 13.17
N LYS A 167 7.28 -20.31 13.59
CA LYS A 167 6.83 -20.17 15.01
C LYS A 167 7.88 -20.43 16.12
N PRO A 168 7.79 -20.02 17.29
CA PRO A 168 8.24 -18.97 18.20
C PRO A 168 9.76 -18.82 18.40
N ALA A 169 10.64 -19.72 17.89
CA ALA A 169 12.10 -19.66 18.12
C ALA A 169 12.81 -18.44 17.46
N TYR A 170 12.17 -17.77 16.50
CA TYR A 170 12.79 -16.70 15.72
C TYR A 170 12.86 -15.34 16.44
N PHE A 171 12.01 -15.12 17.46
CA PHE A 171 11.98 -13.84 18.18
C PHE A 171 13.25 -13.55 19.01
N PHE A 172 14.04 -14.56 19.32
CA PHE A 172 15.24 -14.43 20.15
C PHE A 172 16.54 -14.18 19.38
N LYS A 173 16.56 -14.35 18.04
CA LYS A 173 17.75 -14.10 17.20
C LYS A 173 17.58 -12.85 16.33
N LYS A 174 17.48 -11.69 16.94
CA LYS A 174 17.36 -10.45 16.19
C LYS A 174 18.68 -9.72 16.06
N LYS A 175 19.34 -9.83 14.90
CA LYS A 175 20.26 -8.79 14.43
C LYS A 175 19.38 -7.65 13.85
N ASN A 176 19.28 -6.55 14.59
CA ASN A 176 18.62 -5.33 14.09
C ASN A 176 19.53 -4.70 13.02
N ASN A 177 19.31 -4.99 11.75
CA ASN A 177 20.05 -4.34 10.66
C ASN A 177 19.35 -3.10 10.11
N ASN A 178 18.27 -2.61 10.74
CA ASN A 178 17.45 -1.54 10.17
C ASN A 178 17.95 -0.10 10.42
N HIS A 179 19.13 0.10 11.01
CA HIS A 179 19.56 1.46 11.38
C HIS A 179 20.57 2.13 10.45
N ASN A 180 21.18 1.41 9.50
CA ASN A 180 22.23 1.96 8.64
C ASN A 180 21.72 2.61 7.34
N HIS A 181 20.43 2.50 7.00
CA HIS A 181 19.87 2.95 5.71
C HIS A 181 19.27 4.37 5.74
N ILE A 182 19.45 5.14 6.81
CA ILE A 182 18.87 6.50 6.94
C ILE A 182 19.35 7.44 5.83
N ARG A 183 20.53 7.20 5.27
CA ARG A 183 21.18 8.02 4.21
C ARG A 183 20.90 7.50 2.80
N ASP A 184 20.27 6.32 2.65
CA ASP A 184 19.97 5.78 1.33
C ASP A 184 18.87 6.59 0.66
N ARG A 185 19.05 6.92 -0.63
CA ARG A 185 18.05 7.66 -1.41
C ARG A 185 16.76 6.88 -1.61
N PHE A 186 16.85 5.55 -1.59
CA PHE A 186 15.70 4.64 -1.66
C PHE A 186 15.70 3.75 -0.42
N ARG A 187 14.56 3.71 0.25
CA ARG A 187 14.36 2.91 1.47
C ARG A 187 13.03 2.17 1.40
N TYR A 188 13.00 0.92 1.80
CA TYR A 188 11.76 0.17 1.94
C TYR A 188 11.36 0.14 3.42
N LEU A 189 10.31 0.89 3.75
CA LEU A 189 9.90 1.07 5.14
C LEU A 189 8.60 0.35 5.42
N THR A 190 8.56 -0.36 6.54
CA THR A 190 7.37 -1.10 6.98
C THR A 190 6.68 -0.39 8.15
N ASN A 191 5.37 -0.60 8.24
CA ASN A 191 4.56 -0.37 9.42
C ASN A 191 4.16 -1.69 10.03
N SER A 192 4.08 -1.72 11.35
CA SER A 192 3.55 -2.87 12.10
C SER A 192 2.57 -2.36 13.15
N PRO A 193 1.49 -3.09 13.48
CA PRO A 193 0.58 -2.74 14.58
C PRO A 193 1.28 -2.69 15.94
N LEU A 194 2.45 -3.31 16.05
CA LEU A 194 3.22 -3.34 17.30
C LEU A 194 3.77 -1.95 17.67
N PRO A 195 3.76 -1.59 18.96
CA PRO A 195 4.36 -0.34 19.43
C PRO A 195 5.82 -0.18 18.95
N ARG A 196 6.21 1.06 18.63
CA ARG A 196 7.56 1.45 18.16
C ARG A 196 7.96 1.01 16.74
N LYS A 197 7.21 0.11 16.06
CA LYS A 197 7.53 -0.39 14.71
C LYS A 197 6.69 0.27 13.61
N LYS A 198 6.34 1.54 13.75
CA LYS A 198 5.61 2.35 12.76
C LYS A 198 6.59 3.23 12.00
N PHE A 199 7.52 2.61 11.26
CA PHE A 199 8.61 3.35 10.62
C PHE A 199 8.09 4.22 9.48
N MET A 200 7.23 3.67 8.61
CA MET A 200 6.66 4.41 7.49
C MET A 200 5.78 5.57 7.96
N TYR A 201 4.91 5.35 8.94
CA TYR A 201 4.07 6.41 9.49
C TYR A 201 4.89 7.56 10.11
N LYS A 202 5.94 7.22 10.86
CA LYS A 202 6.84 8.23 11.44
C LYS A 202 7.57 9.03 10.36
N GLU A 203 7.97 8.36 9.30
CA GLU A 203 8.64 9.01 8.17
C GLU A 203 7.70 9.95 7.42
N LEU A 204 6.46 9.54 7.16
CA LEU A 204 5.43 10.38 6.57
C LEU A 204 5.18 11.64 7.41
N ILE A 205 5.05 11.49 8.74
CA ILE A 205 4.87 12.64 9.64
C ILE A 205 6.08 13.57 9.62
N ARG A 206 7.32 13.05 9.51
CA ARG A 206 8.52 13.88 9.38
C ARG A 206 8.50 14.67 8.06
N ALA A 207 8.19 14.02 6.95
CA ALA A 207 8.09 14.65 5.66
C ALA A 207 7.02 15.77 5.63
N ILE A 208 5.84 15.55 6.22
CA ILE A 208 4.79 16.57 6.35
C ILE A 208 5.27 17.77 7.18
N LYS A 209 6.01 17.51 8.26
CA LYS A 209 6.55 18.58 9.11
C LYS A 209 7.65 19.40 8.43
N SER A 210 8.45 18.78 7.58
CA SER A 210 9.54 19.43 6.84
C SER A 210 9.10 20.04 5.50
N ALA A 211 7.83 19.94 5.12
CA ALA A 211 7.30 20.54 3.92
C ALA A 211 7.35 22.07 4.01
N ASP A 212 7.93 22.71 2.98
CA ASP A 212 8.07 24.17 2.87
C ASP A 212 7.18 24.76 1.77
N HIS A 213 6.97 24.05 0.65
CA HIS A 213 6.26 24.57 -0.52
C HIS A 213 4.95 23.81 -0.79
N TYR A 214 5.00 22.49 -0.92
CA TYR A 214 3.82 21.72 -1.21
C TYR A 214 3.86 20.28 -0.67
N LEU A 215 2.66 19.78 -0.42
CA LEU A 215 2.38 18.41 0.00
C LEU A 215 1.25 17.85 -0.88
N TYR A 216 1.53 16.84 -1.68
CA TYR A 216 0.56 16.14 -2.52
C TYR A 216 0.33 14.75 -1.95
N LEU A 217 -0.92 14.41 -1.68
CA LEU A 217 -1.34 13.15 -1.09
C LEU A 217 -2.39 12.48 -1.97
N THR A 218 -2.16 11.23 -2.35
CA THR A 218 -3.20 10.38 -2.98
C THR A 218 -3.49 9.20 -2.07
N THR A 219 -4.77 8.96 -1.80
CA THR A 219 -5.24 7.80 -1.04
C THR A 219 -6.68 7.46 -1.43
N PRO A 220 -7.03 6.17 -1.57
CA PRO A 220 -8.41 5.77 -1.78
C PRO A 220 -9.29 6.00 -0.55
N TYR A 221 -8.69 5.88 0.63
CA TYR A 221 -9.38 5.97 1.91
C TYR A 221 -8.71 7.02 2.81
N PHE A 222 -9.48 8.02 3.20
CA PHE A 222 -8.99 9.13 4.03
C PHE A 222 -9.78 9.21 5.34
N LEU A 223 -9.35 8.45 6.34
CA LEU A 223 -9.88 8.51 7.71
C LEU A 223 -8.72 8.67 8.71
N PRO A 224 -8.04 9.82 8.68
CA PRO A 224 -6.79 10.02 9.40
C PRO A 224 -7.00 9.98 10.91
N ASN A 225 -5.97 9.55 11.63
CA ASN A 225 -5.93 9.79 13.07
C ASN A 225 -5.68 11.27 13.37
N HIS A 226 -5.98 11.69 14.61
CA HIS A 226 -5.84 13.09 15.03
C HIS A 226 -4.44 13.66 14.82
N HIS A 227 -3.39 12.84 14.94
CA HIS A 227 -2.02 13.31 14.77
C HIS A 227 -1.73 13.65 13.30
N LEU A 228 -2.07 12.76 12.37
CA LEU A 228 -1.91 13.03 10.93
C LEU A 228 -2.72 14.23 10.49
N LEU A 229 -4.01 14.29 10.86
CA LEU A 229 -4.90 15.41 10.54
C LEU A 229 -4.32 16.74 11.03
N ARG A 230 -3.85 16.77 12.28
CA ARG A 230 -3.23 17.96 12.87
C ARG A 230 -1.98 18.41 12.11
N GLU A 231 -1.09 17.48 11.73
CA GLU A 231 0.14 17.84 11.03
C GLU A 231 -0.13 18.29 9.59
N ILE A 232 -1.14 17.75 8.91
CA ILE A 232 -1.62 18.23 7.60
C ILE A 232 -2.12 19.68 7.73
N LYS A 233 -3.00 19.98 8.70
CA LYS A 233 -3.52 21.34 8.94
C LYS A 233 -2.40 22.32 9.33
N LYS A 234 -1.43 21.88 10.13
CA LYS A 234 -0.26 22.72 10.48
C LYS A 234 0.59 23.04 9.24
N ALA A 235 0.78 22.08 8.33
CA ALA A 235 1.51 22.34 7.08
C ALA A 235 0.79 23.42 6.26
N SER A 236 -0.52 23.29 6.05
CA SER A 236 -1.32 24.32 5.36
C SER A 236 -1.27 25.68 6.08
N LYS A 237 -1.35 25.71 7.41
CA LYS A 237 -1.24 26.96 8.20
C LYS A 237 0.14 27.64 8.08
N ARG A 238 1.22 26.88 7.78
CA ARG A 238 2.55 27.42 7.46
C ARG A 238 2.65 28.00 6.05
N GLY A 239 1.60 27.89 5.23
CA GLY A 239 1.60 28.34 3.83
C GLY A 239 1.94 27.24 2.82
N VAL A 240 2.14 26.01 3.26
CA VAL A 240 2.37 24.86 2.38
C VAL A 240 1.10 24.58 1.56
N LYS A 241 1.23 24.45 0.23
CA LYS A 241 0.14 24.07 -0.66
C LYS A 241 -0.19 22.58 -0.46
N VAL A 242 -1.20 22.27 0.33
CA VAL A 242 -1.62 20.89 0.58
C VAL A 242 -2.75 20.50 -0.37
N ILE A 243 -2.56 19.42 -1.13
CA ILE A 243 -3.58 18.85 -2.01
C ILE A 243 -3.79 17.38 -1.65
N LEU A 244 -5.05 17.02 -1.38
CA LEU A 244 -5.52 15.65 -1.17
C LEU A 244 -6.31 15.20 -2.39
N LEU A 245 -5.88 14.11 -3.02
CA LEU A 245 -6.54 13.46 -4.14
C LEU A 245 -7.16 12.14 -3.68
N ILE A 246 -8.47 12.01 -3.88
CA ILE A 246 -9.28 10.85 -3.48
C ILE A 246 -10.20 10.42 -4.64
N PRO A 247 -10.72 9.18 -4.63
CA PRO A 247 -11.72 8.78 -5.62
C PRO A 247 -13.04 9.56 -5.43
N LYS A 248 -13.74 9.83 -6.54
CA LYS A 248 -15.11 10.34 -6.51
C LYS A 248 -16.08 9.27 -6.02
N ASN A 249 -15.90 8.05 -6.52
CA ASN A 249 -16.73 6.88 -6.24
C ASN A 249 -15.83 5.75 -5.69
N PRO A 250 -15.57 5.73 -4.39
CA PRO A 250 -14.80 4.63 -3.80
C PRO A 250 -15.64 3.34 -3.75
N ASN A 251 -14.95 2.20 -3.75
CA ASN A 251 -15.58 0.89 -3.66
C ASN A 251 -16.21 0.58 -2.28
N HIS A 252 -15.91 1.39 -1.26
CA HIS A 252 -16.46 1.25 0.09
C HIS A 252 -17.21 2.51 0.53
N ILE A 253 -18.55 2.48 0.47
CA ILE A 253 -19.42 3.63 0.75
C ILE A 253 -19.30 4.13 2.20
N LEU A 254 -19.14 3.24 3.17
CA LEU A 254 -18.98 3.65 4.59
C LEU A 254 -17.70 4.44 4.81
N ILE A 255 -16.62 4.09 4.10
CA ILE A 255 -15.35 4.82 4.13
C ILE A 255 -15.51 6.20 3.50
N GLU A 256 -16.26 6.30 2.40
CA GLU A 256 -16.55 7.58 1.76
C GLU A 256 -17.31 8.53 2.71
N ILE A 257 -18.35 8.01 3.36
CA ILE A 257 -19.13 8.80 4.31
C ILE A 257 -18.26 9.22 5.51
N GLY A 258 -17.47 8.28 6.05
CA GLY A 258 -16.53 8.56 7.13
C GLY A 258 -15.48 9.61 6.76
N SER A 259 -14.94 9.54 5.54
CA SER A 259 -13.99 10.54 5.01
C SER A 259 -14.64 11.93 4.93
N GLY A 260 -15.90 12.00 4.54
CA GLY A 260 -16.68 13.23 4.46
C GLY A 260 -16.72 14.02 5.76
N THR A 261 -16.64 13.35 6.90
CA THR A 261 -16.63 14.02 8.24
C THR A 261 -15.40 14.88 8.49
N PHE A 262 -14.34 14.75 7.68
CA PHE A 262 -13.10 15.53 7.78
C PHE A 262 -13.01 16.67 6.76
N PHE A 263 -13.83 16.65 5.71
CA PHE A 263 -13.63 17.56 4.57
C PHE A 263 -13.90 19.02 4.92
N GLU A 264 -14.93 19.32 5.71
CA GLU A 264 -15.23 20.66 6.16
C GLU A 264 -14.05 21.28 6.91
N ASP A 265 -13.55 20.58 7.94
CA ASP A 265 -12.39 21.01 8.75
C ASP A 265 -11.11 21.19 7.91
N LEU A 266 -10.87 20.34 6.91
CA LEU A 266 -9.72 20.49 6.00
C LEU A 266 -9.86 21.70 5.07
N LEU A 267 -11.03 21.86 4.45
CA LEU A 267 -11.31 22.97 3.54
C LEU A 267 -11.24 24.34 4.23
N GLU A 268 -11.74 24.45 5.48
CA GLU A 268 -11.61 25.63 6.33
C GLU A 268 -10.14 25.95 6.66
N HIS A 269 -9.27 24.95 6.66
CA HIS A 269 -7.83 25.12 6.85
C HIS A 269 -7.04 25.23 5.54
N ASN A 270 -7.68 25.59 4.42
CA ASN A 270 -7.08 25.76 3.10
C ASN A 270 -6.39 24.50 2.52
N VAL A 271 -6.76 23.31 2.97
CA VAL A 271 -6.37 22.07 2.32
C VAL A 271 -7.27 21.86 1.11
N LYS A 272 -6.68 21.74 -0.07
CA LYS A 272 -7.44 21.49 -1.29
C LYS A 272 -7.76 20.01 -1.40
N ILE A 273 -9.02 19.67 -1.71
CA ILE A 273 -9.48 18.30 -1.90
C ILE A 273 -9.95 18.16 -3.35
N PHE A 274 -9.40 17.16 -4.03
CA PHE A 274 -9.77 16.82 -5.40
C PHE A 274 -10.36 15.42 -5.46
N ARG A 275 -11.41 15.25 -6.26
CA ARG A 275 -12.08 13.97 -6.50
C ARG A 275 -11.78 13.50 -7.91
N TYR A 276 -11.07 12.38 -8.04
CA TYR A 276 -10.77 11.77 -9.32
C TYR A 276 -12.02 11.18 -9.95
N GLU A 277 -12.33 11.56 -11.21
CA GLU A 277 -13.62 11.28 -11.81
C GLU A 277 -13.64 10.13 -12.83
N LYS A 278 -12.46 9.75 -13.38
CA LYS A 278 -12.41 8.83 -14.51
C LYS A 278 -12.71 7.38 -14.13
N THR A 279 -12.13 6.88 -13.06
CA THR A 279 -12.32 5.52 -12.54
C THR A 279 -12.01 5.48 -11.04
N MET A 280 -12.00 4.30 -10.41
CA MET A 280 -11.50 4.18 -9.04
C MET A 280 -10.00 4.47 -9.01
N ILE A 281 -9.57 5.53 -8.30
CA ILE A 281 -8.17 5.75 -7.99
C ILE A 281 -7.86 5.08 -6.65
N HIS A 282 -6.96 4.08 -6.69
CA HIS A 282 -6.60 3.31 -5.49
C HIS A 282 -5.12 3.47 -5.13
N SER A 283 -4.44 4.44 -5.71
CA SER A 283 -3.04 4.79 -5.45
C SER A 283 -2.83 5.27 -4.01
N LYS A 284 -1.68 4.93 -3.41
CA LYS A 284 -1.24 5.42 -2.10
C LYS A 284 0.14 6.02 -2.26
N THR A 285 0.14 7.34 -2.53
CA THR A 285 1.37 8.09 -2.79
C THR A 285 1.39 9.39 -2.02
N ALA A 286 2.60 9.86 -1.72
CA ALA A 286 2.81 11.21 -1.23
C ALA A 286 4.07 11.80 -1.87
N VAL A 287 4.03 13.10 -2.16
CA VAL A 287 5.17 13.88 -2.65
C VAL A 287 5.29 15.16 -1.83
N VAL A 288 6.49 15.47 -1.38
CA VAL A 288 6.81 16.68 -0.63
C VAL A 288 7.93 17.41 -1.35
N ASP A 289 7.66 18.63 -1.81
CA ASP A 289 8.62 19.58 -2.39
C ASP A 289 9.51 19.00 -3.51
N GLY A 290 9.08 17.97 -4.22
CA GLY A 290 9.87 17.26 -5.25
C GLY A 290 11.13 16.57 -4.74
N THR A 291 11.36 16.57 -3.42
CA THR A 291 12.59 16.05 -2.79
C THR A 291 12.37 14.82 -1.93
N TRP A 292 11.14 14.54 -1.58
CA TRP A 292 10.73 13.34 -0.85
C TRP A 292 9.44 12.79 -1.46
N SER A 293 9.40 11.47 -1.62
CA SER A 293 8.20 10.80 -2.11
C SER A 293 8.06 9.40 -1.56
N THR A 294 6.83 8.87 -1.61
CA THR A 294 6.55 7.49 -1.23
C THR A 294 5.44 6.88 -2.08
N ILE A 295 5.58 5.58 -2.32
CA ILE A 295 4.60 4.72 -2.99
C ILE A 295 4.54 3.37 -2.28
N GLY A 296 3.35 2.82 -2.07
CA GLY A 296 3.19 1.52 -1.41
C GLY A 296 1.76 1.17 -1.06
N SER A 297 1.60 0.45 0.03
CA SER A 297 0.30 -0.07 0.47
C SER A 297 -0.41 0.81 1.50
N LEU A 298 0.27 1.74 2.17
CA LEU A 298 -0.22 2.50 3.30
C LEU A 298 -1.32 3.49 2.91
N ASN A 299 -2.56 3.23 3.30
CA ASN A 299 -3.64 4.21 3.23
C ASN A 299 -3.55 5.24 4.37
N LEU A 300 -4.23 6.38 4.17
CA LEU A 300 -4.34 7.43 5.20
C LEU A 300 -5.59 7.23 6.08
N ASP A 301 -5.83 5.98 6.50
CA ASP A 301 -6.92 5.61 7.40
C ASP A 301 -6.39 4.99 8.71
N ASN A 302 -7.26 4.94 9.73
CA ASN A 302 -6.87 4.45 11.05
C ASN A 302 -6.47 2.96 11.05
N ILE A 303 -7.08 2.14 10.18
CA ILE A 303 -6.80 0.71 10.11
C ILE A 303 -5.38 0.51 9.58
N SER A 304 -5.04 1.11 8.45
CA SER A 304 -3.70 1.07 7.87
C SER A 304 -2.63 1.68 8.80
N LEU A 305 -2.95 2.82 9.43
CA LEU A 305 -1.98 3.51 10.28
C LEU A 305 -1.72 2.82 11.62
N ARG A 306 -2.65 1.97 12.10
CA ARG A 306 -2.58 1.41 13.47
C ARG A 306 -2.54 -0.10 13.54
N TYR A 307 -3.28 -0.78 12.66
CA TYR A 307 -3.63 -2.19 12.82
C TYR A 307 -3.10 -3.09 11.73
N ASN A 308 -2.75 -2.55 10.56
CA ASN A 308 -2.18 -3.33 9.47
C ASN A 308 -0.66 -3.36 9.49
N PHE A 309 -0.12 -4.44 8.93
CA PHE A 309 1.23 -4.45 8.38
C PHE A 309 1.15 -3.80 7.00
N GLU A 310 1.98 -2.80 6.78
CA GLU A 310 2.05 -2.01 5.55
C GLU A 310 3.50 -1.84 5.13
N ALA A 311 3.74 -1.65 3.85
CA ALA A 311 5.08 -1.41 3.34
C ALA A 311 5.08 -0.42 2.18
N ASN A 312 6.03 0.52 2.22
CA ASN A 312 6.19 1.54 1.19
C ASN A 312 7.65 1.68 0.78
N LEU A 313 7.85 1.92 -0.51
CA LEU A 313 9.09 2.49 -1.01
C LEU A 313 9.09 3.99 -0.73
N VAL A 314 10.13 4.48 -0.09
CA VAL A 314 10.38 5.89 0.17
C VAL A 314 11.59 6.33 -0.63
N SER A 315 11.51 7.47 -1.28
CA SER A 315 12.62 8.03 -2.05
C SER A 315 12.90 9.49 -1.69
N THR A 316 14.18 9.85 -1.69
CA THR A 316 14.68 11.23 -1.70
C THR A 316 15.42 11.53 -3.01
N ASP A 317 15.29 10.67 -4.00
CA ASP A 317 15.79 10.89 -5.36
C ASP A 317 14.86 11.85 -6.10
N LYS A 318 15.43 12.90 -6.68
CA LYS A 318 14.65 13.96 -7.31
C LYS A 318 13.95 13.51 -8.59
N ASP A 319 14.59 12.66 -9.40
CA ASP A 319 14.02 12.20 -10.66
C ASP A 319 12.84 11.27 -10.39
N PHE A 320 12.97 10.38 -9.41
CA PHE A 320 11.88 9.52 -8.95
C PHE A 320 10.71 10.34 -8.40
N SER A 321 11.01 11.33 -7.56
CA SER A 321 9.99 12.19 -6.95
C SER A 321 9.29 13.06 -7.99
N PHE A 322 10.03 13.60 -8.97
CA PHE A 322 9.48 14.37 -10.08
C PHE A 322 8.55 13.56 -10.97
N GLU A 323 8.93 12.31 -11.29
CA GLU A 323 8.07 11.42 -12.08
C GLU A 323 6.76 11.10 -11.32
N LEU A 324 6.85 10.82 -10.02
CA LEU A 324 5.67 10.56 -9.20
C LEU A 324 4.78 11.81 -9.05
N GLU A 325 5.40 12.98 -8.94
CA GLU A 325 4.70 14.28 -8.94
C GLU A 325 3.96 14.51 -10.25
N LYS A 326 4.62 14.24 -11.38
CA LYS A 326 3.98 14.35 -12.71
C LYS A 326 2.73 13.49 -12.80
N HIS A 327 2.79 12.24 -12.32
CA HIS A 327 1.61 11.36 -12.29
C HIS A 327 0.48 11.94 -11.43
N PHE A 328 0.82 12.53 -10.27
CA PHE A 328 -0.16 13.22 -9.42
C PHE A 328 -0.82 14.40 -10.16
N LEU A 329 -0.03 15.24 -10.82
CA LEU A 329 -0.53 16.41 -11.55
C LEU A 329 -1.37 16.00 -12.77
N ASP A 330 -1.05 14.90 -13.43
CA ASP A 330 -1.85 14.36 -14.54
C ASP A 330 -3.20 13.81 -14.03
N ASP A 331 -3.20 13.09 -12.89
CA ASP A 331 -4.44 12.66 -12.22
C ASP A 331 -5.29 13.85 -11.75
N LEU A 332 -4.66 14.93 -11.32
CA LEU A 332 -5.35 16.14 -10.89
C LEU A 332 -6.13 16.81 -12.05
N LYS A 333 -5.62 16.76 -13.30
CA LYS A 333 -6.33 17.27 -14.49
C LYS A 333 -7.62 16.50 -14.78
N LEU A 334 -7.70 15.24 -14.31
CA LEU A 334 -8.86 14.34 -14.45
C LEU A 334 -9.75 14.37 -13.20
N SER A 335 -9.56 15.36 -12.35
CA SER A 335 -10.21 15.46 -11.05
C SER A 335 -10.97 16.76 -10.91
N LYS A 336 -12.00 16.78 -10.06
CA LYS A 336 -12.77 17.97 -9.73
C LYS A 336 -12.44 18.44 -8.32
N GLU A 337 -12.14 19.73 -8.17
CA GLU A 337 -11.93 20.35 -6.85
C GLU A 337 -13.26 20.38 -6.07
N LEU A 338 -13.19 19.98 -4.81
CA LEU A 338 -14.29 20.09 -3.86
C LEU A 338 -14.19 21.42 -3.15
N LEU A 339 -15.13 22.31 -3.42
CA LEU A 339 -15.20 23.63 -2.79
C LEU A 339 -15.98 23.58 -1.48
N LEU A 340 -15.56 24.37 -0.48
CA LEU A 340 -16.23 24.46 0.82
C LEU A 340 -17.72 24.80 0.69
N ASN A 341 -18.04 25.80 -0.13
CA ASN A 341 -19.43 26.22 -0.34
C ASN A 341 -20.31 25.11 -0.93
N ASP A 342 -19.76 24.28 -1.83
CA ASP A 342 -20.49 23.17 -2.41
C ASP A 342 -20.64 22.03 -1.38
N TRP A 343 -19.59 21.78 -0.58
CA TRP A 343 -19.64 20.80 0.48
C TRP A 343 -20.66 21.16 1.57
N MET A 344 -20.76 22.42 1.94
CA MET A 344 -21.74 22.91 2.91
C MET A 344 -23.20 22.73 2.44
N LYS A 345 -23.43 22.75 1.13
CA LYS A 345 -24.78 22.56 0.51
C LYS A 345 -25.14 21.08 0.32
N ARG A 346 -24.30 20.12 0.77
CA ARG A 346 -24.61 18.69 0.64
C ARG A 346 -25.96 18.33 1.31
N PRO A 347 -26.70 17.33 0.77
CA PRO A 347 -28.03 16.97 1.25
C PRO A 347 -28.07 16.70 2.75
N LEU A 348 -29.13 17.13 3.42
CA LEU A 348 -29.32 16.96 4.86
C LEU A 348 -29.24 15.48 5.30
N ARG A 349 -29.82 14.57 4.49
CA ARG A 349 -29.69 13.11 4.71
C ARG A 349 -28.23 12.65 4.85
N ARG A 350 -27.31 13.20 4.03
CA ARG A 350 -25.88 12.89 4.11
C ARG A 350 -25.27 13.40 5.42
N LYS A 351 -25.58 14.63 5.81
CA LYS A 351 -25.12 15.22 7.07
C LYS A 351 -25.55 14.37 8.27
N ILE A 352 -26.79 13.88 8.28
CA ILE A 352 -27.31 12.99 9.34
C ILE A 352 -26.52 11.69 9.40
N VAL A 353 -26.28 11.04 8.25
CA VAL A 353 -25.52 9.79 8.20
C VAL A 353 -24.06 10.01 8.63
N GLU A 354 -23.43 11.11 8.26
CA GLU A 354 -22.09 11.50 8.72
C GLU A 354 -22.02 11.65 10.25
N VAL A 355 -23.04 12.27 10.87
CA VAL A 355 -23.14 12.39 12.33
C VAL A 355 -23.26 11.01 13.01
N ILE A 356 -24.07 10.12 12.44
CA ILE A 356 -24.23 8.74 12.97
C ILE A 356 -22.92 7.96 12.86
N ILE A 357 -22.19 8.11 11.75
CA ILE A 357 -20.92 7.40 11.52
C ILE A 357 -19.74 8.01 12.30
N TRP A 358 -19.82 9.29 12.64
CA TRP A 358 -18.75 10.03 13.28
C TRP A 358 -18.13 9.35 14.52
N PRO A 359 -18.87 8.74 15.48
CA PRO A 359 -18.29 8.01 16.60
C PRO A 359 -17.52 6.76 16.17
N PHE A 360 -17.94 6.10 15.09
CA PHE A 360 -17.39 4.83 14.59
C PHE A 360 -16.23 5.01 13.61
N ARG A 361 -15.93 6.25 13.17
CA ARG A 361 -14.86 6.53 12.20
C ARG A 361 -13.45 6.07 12.60
N LYS A 362 -13.26 5.74 13.89
CA LYS A 362 -12.00 5.18 14.38
C LYS A 362 -11.89 3.66 14.12
N LEU A 363 -13.00 3.03 13.78
CA LEU A 363 -13.10 1.59 13.48
C LEU A 363 -13.14 1.31 11.99
N LEU A 364 -13.32 2.37 11.18
CA LEU A 364 -13.22 2.40 9.73
C LEU A 364 -11.80 2.86 9.33
#